data_157cefaa8442c28b98905fed31a0bfdc
#
_entry.id   157cefaa8442c28b98905fed31a0bfdc
#
_cell.length_a   1.000
_cell.length_b   1.000
_cell.length_c   1.000
_cell.angle_alpha   90.00
_cell.angle_beta   90.00
_cell.angle_gamma   90.00
#
_symmetry.space_group_name_H-M   'P 1'
#
loop_
_entity.id
_entity.type
_entity.pdbx_description
1 polymer ?
#
loop_
_entity_poly.entity_id
_entity_poly.type
_entity_poly.pdbx_seq_one_letter_code
_entity_poly.pdbx_strand_id
1 'polypeptide(L)'
;VAKVTRDDVARLAGTSTAVVSYVINNGPRPVAPATRERVLAAIKELGYRPDRVAQAMASRRTDLIGLIIPDARQPFFGEMAHAVEQAASERGKMVLVGNTDYIAEREVHYLRAFLGMRVSGLILVSHALNDLAAAEIDAWDARVVLLHERPEAIDDVAVVTDDLGGAQLAVRHLLEHGYEYVACVGGTAETPAVGDPVSDHVEGWRRAMDEAGISTEGRLFEAPYNRYDAYRIALELLSGPNRPPAVFCSTDDQAIGLLRAARELRIDVPGELAVAGFDDIKEAALADPPLTTIASDRSAMARAAVDLVLDDGLRVAGSRRERLKVFPSRLVPRRSCGCA
;
A
#
# COMPACT_ATOMS: atom_id res chain seq x y z
N VAL A 1 18.96 40.09 -2.47
CA VAL A 1 19.13 39.79 -3.90
C VAL A 1 17.75 39.63 -4.49
N ALA A 2 17.42 40.44 -5.53
CA ALA A 2 16.09 40.34 -6.20
C ALA A 2 15.96 38.95 -6.84
N LYS A 3 14.82 38.27 -6.58
CA LYS A 3 14.54 36.94 -7.13
C LYS A 3 14.39 37.06 -8.65
N VAL A 4 15.18 36.33 -9.43
CA VAL A 4 15.06 36.28 -10.90
C VAL A 4 13.64 35.78 -11.29
N THR A 5 13.04 36.52 -12.20
CA THR A 5 11.63 36.28 -12.62
C THR A 5 11.57 35.64 -14.01
N ARG A 6 10.38 35.19 -14.39
CA ARG A 6 10.11 34.67 -15.75
C ARG A 6 10.26 35.80 -16.81
N ASP A 7 9.97 37.05 -16.42
CA ASP A 7 10.13 38.23 -17.28
C ASP A 7 11.59 38.50 -17.59
N ASP A 8 12.49 38.30 -16.63
CA ASP A 8 13.93 38.47 -16.85
C ASP A 8 14.46 37.43 -17.86
N VAL A 9 14.02 36.15 -17.75
CA VAL A 9 14.33 35.12 -18.72
C VAL A 9 13.80 35.46 -20.11
N ALA A 10 12.55 35.93 -20.20
CA ALA A 10 11.93 36.29 -21.46
C ALA A 10 12.69 37.45 -22.13
N ARG A 11 13.09 38.44 -21.35
CA ARG A 11 13.89 39.61 -21.82
C ARG A 11 15.25 39.15 -22.34
N LEU A 12 15.98 38.34 -21.61
CA LEU A 12 17.30 37.84 -22.02
C LEU A 12 17.23 36.94 -23.24
N ALA A 13 16.20 36.07 -23.33
CA ALA A 13 16.01 35.17 -24.47
C ALA A 13 15.38 35.84 -25.70
N GLY A 14 15.02 37.12 -25.65
CA GLY A 14 14.36 37.84 -26.74
C GLY A 14 13.02 37.22 -27.13
N THR A 15 12.18 36.87 -26.15
CA THR A 15 10.89 36.23 -26.39
C THR A 15 9.84 36.68 -25.37
N SER A 16 8.62 36.11 -25.44
CA SER A 16 7.56 36.39 -24.46
C SER A 16 7.59 35.42 -23.27
N THR A 17 7.04 35.85 -22.12
CA THR A 17 6.86 34.98 -20.93
C THR A 17 6.01 33.74 -21.21
N ALA A 18 5.07 33.82 -22.18
CA ALA A 18 4.29 32.69 -22.63
C ALA A 18 5.18 31.62 -23.29
N VAL A 19 6.13 32.03 -24.14
CA VAL A 19 7.07 31.11 -24.81
C VAL A 19 8.01 30.51 -23.76
N VAL A 20 8.52 31.28 -22.81
CA VAL A 20 9.30 30.74 -21.67
C VAL A 20 8.51 29.69 -20.92
N SER A 21 7.21 29.94 -20.64
CA SER A 21 6.34 28.96 -19.99
C SER A 21 6.17 27.68 -20.83
N TYR A 22 6.01 27.80 -22.16
CA TYR A 22 5.90 26.63 -23.04
C TYR A 22 7.20 25.81 -23.08
N VAL A 23 8.36 26.45 -23.04
CA VAL A 23 9.66 25.74 -22.98
C VAL A 23 9.83 25.00 -21.65
N ILE A 24 9.47 25.62 -20.53
CA ILE A 24 9.64 25.03 -19.18
C ILE A 24 8.65 23.89 -18.96
N ASN A 25 7.39 24.06 -19.39
CA ASN A 25 6.28 23.15 -19.03
C ASN A 25 5.90 22.19 -20.16
N ASN A 26 6.67 22.11 -21.26
CA ASN A 26 6.29 21.39 -22.49
C ASN A 26 4.85 21.72 -22.92
N GLY A 27 4.53 23.01 -22.97
CA GLY A 27 3.17 23.49 -23.21
C GLY A 27 2.61 23.09 -24.57
N PRO A 28 1.29 23.36 -24.82
CA PRO A 28 0.53 22.79 -25.94
C PRO A 28 0.98 23.32 -27.33
N ARG A 29 1.80 24.37 -27.37
CA ARG A 29 2.29 24.94 -28.63
C ARG A 29 3.76 24.58 -28.82
N PRO A 30 4.13 24.01 -29.99
CA PRO A 30 5.54 23.74 -30.30
C PRO A 30 6.32 25.05 -30.36
N VAL A 31 7.51 25.05 -29.76
CA VAL A 31 8.47 26.18 -29.81
C VAL A 31 9.60 25.81 -30.73
N ALA A 32 9.94 26.72 -31.67
CA ALA A 32 11.04 26.51 -32.61
C ALA A 32 12.35 26.15 -31.88
N PRO A 33 13.14 25.17 -32.36
CA PRO A 33 14.35 24.67 -31.69
C PRO A 33 15.30 25.78 -31.26
N ALA A 34 15.62 26.74 -32.15
CA ALA A 34 16.50 27.87 -31.87
C ALA A 34 15.95 28.77 -30.74
N THR A 35 14.64 28.95 -30.65
CA THR A 35 14.03 29.73 -29.56
C THR A 35 14.08 28.98 -28.24
N ARG A 36 13.87 27.65 -28.27
CA ARG A 36 14.00 26.77 -27.09
C ARG A 36 15.42 26.82 -26.53
N GLU A 37 16.43 26.75 -27.39
CA GLU A 37 17.83 26.84 -26.98
C GLU A 37 18.15 28.18 -26.31
N ARG A 38 17.73 29.32 -26.88
CA ARG A 38 17.92 30.64 -26.28
C ARG A 38 17.27 30.75 -24.89
N VAL A 39 16.05 30.22 -24.73
CA VAL A 39 15.35 30.23 -23.45
C VAL A 39 16.11 29.38 -22.42
N LEU A 40 16.55 28.17 -22.77
CA LEU A 40 17.31 27.29 -21.87
C LEU A 40 18.66 27.92 -21.48
N ALA A 41 19.34 28.57 -22.41
CA ALA A 41 20.58 29.31 -22.13
C ALA A 41 20.31 30.45 -21.15
N ALA A 42 19.29 31.27 -21.36
CA ALA A 42 18.92 32.37 -20.46
C ALA A 42 18.54 31.87 -19.05
N ILE A 43 17.82 30.75 -18.94
CA ILE A 43 17.50 30.10 -17.66
C ILE A 43 18.77 29.72 -16.91
N LYS A 44 19.75 29.13 -17.62
CA LYS A 44 21.02 28.69 -17.04
C LYS A 44 21.87 29.89 -16.61
N GLU A 45 21.98 30.92 -17.43
CA GLU A 45 22.75 32.13 -17.18
C GLU A 45 22.24 32.93 -15.97
N LEU A 46 20.91 33.11 -15.90
CA LEU A 46 20.27 33.83 -14.80
C LEU A 46 20.10 32.99 -13.54
N GLY A 47 20.35 31.70 -13.59
CA GLY A 47 20.05 30.78 -12.47
C GLY A 47 18.55 30.73 -12.13
N TYR A 48 17.68 30.98 -13.12
CA TYR A 48 16.25 31.03 -12.90
C TYR A 48 15.73 29.63 -12.47
N ARG A 49 15.01 29.64 -11.36
CA ARG A 49 14.27 28.43 -10.90
C ARG A 49 12.77 28.71 -10.95
N PRO A 50 12.01 27.90 -11.70
CA PRO A 50 10.57 28.04 -11.72
C PRO A 50 9.99 27.96 -10.31
N ASP A 51 9.12 28.89 -9.96
CA ASP A 51 8.41 28.88 -8.69
C ASP A 51 7.23 27.91 -8.82
N ARG A 52 7.37 26.71 -8.24
CA ARG A 52 6.33 25.68 -8.28
C ARG A 52 5.07 26.11 -7.55
N VAL A 53 5.16 26.93 -6.51
CA VAL A 53 4.00 27.48 -5.79
C VAL A 53 3.20 28.40 -6.71
N ALA A 54 3.88 29.32 -7.40
CA ALA A 54 3.23 30.21 -8.37
C ALA A 54 2.62 29.42 -9.54
N GLN A 55 3.26 28.31 -9.98
CA GLN A 55 2.70 27.42 -11.01
C GLN A 55 1.45 26.72 -10.51
N ALA A 56 1.47 26.15 -9.31
CA ALA A 56 0.32 25.51 -8.68
C ALA A 56 -0.87 26.47 -8.49
N MET A 57 -0.58 27.73 -8.13
CA MET A 57 -1.62 28.77 -8.05
C MET A 57 -2.27 29.05 -9.41
N ALA A 58 -1.48 29.09 -10.49
CA ALA A 58 -1.98 29.36 -11.84
C ALA A 58 -2.74 28.16 -12.44
N SER A 59 -2.28 26.93 -12.20
CA SER A 59 -2.90 25.69 -12.71
C SER A 59 -4.00 25.15 -11.80
N ARG A 60 -4.12 25.66 -10.58
CA ARG A 60 -4.98 25.14 -9.49
C ARG A 60 -4.67 23.70 -9.09
N ARG A 61 -3.56 23.11 -9.54
CA ARG A 61 -3.10 21.75 -9.22
C ARG A 61 -1.60 21.75 -9.00
N THR A 62 -1.14 20.86 -8.12
CA THR A 62 0.29 20.62 -7.87
C THR A 62 0.74 19.34 -8.57
N ASP A 63 2.07 19.13 -8.67
CA ASP A 63 2.64 17.84 -9.08
C ASP A 63 2.80 16.88 -7.89
N LEU A 64 1.90 16.99 -6.90
CA LEU A 64 1.91 16.19 -5.68
C LEU A 64 0.76 15.19 -5.69
N ILE A 65 1.02 13.98 -5.21
CA ILE A 65 0.02 12.98 -4.82
C ILE A 65 0.13 12.81 -3.31
N GLY A 66 -0.98 12.82 -2.59
CA GLY A 66 -1.01 12.45 -1.19
C GLY A 66 -1.15 10.94 -1.04
N LEU A 67 -0.29 10.32 -0.24
CA LEU A 67 -0.38 8.92 0.16
C LEU A 67 -0.54 8.86 1.68
N ILE A 68 -1.63 8.27 2.16
CA ILE A 68 -1.86 8.08 3.59
C ILE A 68 -1.77 6.58 3.88
N ILE A 69 -0.89 6.22 4.81
CA ILE A 69 -0.62 4.84 5.22
C ILE A 69 -0.74 4.69 6.74
N PRO A 70 -1.06 3.48 7.24
CA PRO A 70 -1.18 3.24 8.66
C PRO A 70 0.14 3.37 9.42
N ASP A 71 1.16 2.59 9.04
CA ASP A 71 2.45 2.55 9.75
C ASP A 71 3.62 2.25 8.81
N ALA A 72 4.43 3.27 8.50
CA ALA A 72 5.61 3.15 7.66
C ALA A 72 6.72 2.25 8.24
N ARG A 73 6.63 1.88 9.54
CA ARG A 73 7.58 0.95 10.19
C ARG A 73 7.28 -0.50 9.84
N GLN A 74 6.06 -0.80 9.42
CA GLN A 74 5.70 -2.14 8.94
C GLN A 74 6.23 -2.31 7.52
N PRO A 75 7.01 -3.36 7.23
CA PRO A 75 7.66 -3.56 5.92
C PRO A 75 6.69 -3.52 4.75
N PHE A 76 5.50 -4.12 4.88
CA PHE A 76 4.47 -4.11 3.84
C PHE A 76 4.10 -2.68 3.40
N PHE A 77 3.78 -1.79 4.35
CA PHE A 77 3.39 -0.41 4.01
C PHE A 77 4.57 0.41 3.50
N GLY A 78 5.78 0.15 4.01
CA GLY A 78 7.00 0.77 3.50
C GLY A 78 7.28 0.38 2.03
N GLU A 79 7.14 -0.89 1.68
CA GLU A 79 7.28 -1.38 0.30
C GLU A 79 6.15 -0.88 -0.62
N MET A 80 4.92 -0.79 -0.13
CA MET A 80 3.81 -0.21 -0.86
C MET A 80 4.03 1.28 -1.14
N ALA A 81 4.47 2.05 -0.13
CA ALA A 81 4.80 3.47 -0.31
C ALA A 81 5.92 3.67 -1.34
N HIS A 82 6.96 2.83 -1.30
CA HIS A 82 8.01 2.85 -2.32
C HIS A 82 7.47 2.54 -3.72
N ALA A 83 6.60 1.54 -3.86
CA ALA A 83 6.00 1.20 -5.16
C ALA A 83 5.15 2.36 -5.71
N VAL A 84 4.37 3.03 -4.86
CA VAL A 84 3.57 4.22 -5.24
C VAL A 84 4.49 5.38 -5.63
N GLU A 85 5.58 5.61 -4.90
CA GLU A 85 6.56 6.66 -5.22
C GLU A 85 7.20 6.42 -6.60
N GLN A 86 7.62 5.19 -6.89
CA GLN A 86 8.18 4.82 -8.21
C GLN A 86 7.15 5.06 -9.32
N ALA A 87 5.91 4.60 -9.16
CA ALA A 87 4.85 4.79 -10.14
C ALA A 87 4.52 6.28 -10.36
N ALA A 88 4.51 7.09 -9.30
CA ALA A 88 4.29 8.53 -9.37
C ALA A 88 5.44 9.24 -10.07
N SER A 89 6.69 8.87 -9.76
CA SER A 89 7.91 9.42 -10.37
C SER A 89 7.93 9.21 -11.89
N GLU A 90 7.50 8.04 -12.38
CA GLU A 90 7.34 7.74 -13.80
C GLU A 90 6.35 8.68 -14.52
N ARG A 91 5.39 9.28 -13.77
CA ARG A 91 4.42 10.28 -14.25
C ARG A 91 4.84 11.72 -13.96
N GLY A 92 6.09 11.94 -13.50
CA GLY A 92 6.60 13.26 -13.13
C GLY A 92 5.93 13.85 -11.89
N LYS A 93 5.36 13.01 -11.02
CA LYS A 93 4.73 13.40 -9.75
C LYS A 93 5.63 13.07 -8.57
N MET A 94 5.42 13.79 -7.46
CA MET A 94 6.04 13.51 -6.16
C MET A 94 4.97 13.06 -5.17
N VAL A 95 5.35 12.21 -4.22
CA VAL A 95 4.45 11.69 -3.19
C VAL A 95 4.72 12.38 -1.86
N LEU A 96 3.63 12.85 -1.22
CA LEU A 96 3.63 13.26 0.19
C LEU A 96 3.05 12.12 1.01
N VAL A 97 3.80 11.64 2.00
CA VAL A 97 3.35 10.53 2.85
C VAL A 97 2.84 11.06 4.18
N GLY A 98 1.62 10.64 4.57
CA GLY A 98 1.04 10.81 5.89
C GLY A 98 1.01 9.46 6.61
N ASN A 99 1.54 9.40 7.85
CA ASN A 99 1.57 8.19 8.66
C ASN A 99 0.58 8.34 9.83
N THR A 100 -0.47 7.50 9.85
CA THR A 100 -1.60 7.68 10.79
C THR A 100 -1.41 6.98 12.13
N ASP A 101 -0.53 5.97 12.22
CA ASP A 101 -0.40 5.07 13.37
C ASP A 101 -1.76 4.43 13.77
N TYR A 102 -2.62 4.14 12.78
CA TYR A 102 -3.99 3.62 12.97
C TYR A 102 -4.92 4.57 13.77
N ILE A 103 -4.61 5.88 13.82
CA ILE A 103 -5.36 6.90 14.55
C ILE A 103 -6.21 7.70 13.57
N ALA A 104 -7.54 7.59 13.69
CA ALA A 104 -8.52 8.23 12.79
C ALA A 104 -8.37 9.77 12.71
N GLU A 105 -8.08 10.43 13.83
CA GLU A 105 -7.87 11.87 13.88
C GLU A 105 -6.64 12.31 13.09
N ARG A 106 -5.58 11.47 13.04
CA ARG A 106 -4.40 11.75 12.20
C ARG A 106 -4.71 11.59 10.72
N GLU A 107 -5.58 10.66 10.35
CA GLU A 107 -6.02 10.51 8.97
C GLU A 107 -6.74 11.76 8.49
N VAL A 108 -7.74 12.23 9.23
CA VAL A 108 -8.45 13.49 8.94
C VAL A 108 -7.49 14.67 8.89
N HIS A 109 -6.49 14.72 9.78
CA HIS A 109 -5.46 15.76 9.78
C HIS A 109 -4.66 15.76 8.47
N TYR A 110 -4.17 14.60 8.03
CA TYR A 110 -3.41 14.50 6.76
C TYR A 110 -4.29 14.77 5.54
N LEU A 111 -5.54 14.28 5.54
CA LEU A 111 -6.51 14.59 4.48
C LEU A 111 -6.65 16.11 4.32
N ARG A 112 -6.96 16.85 5.39
CA ARG A 112 -7.08 18.32 5.36
C ARG A 112 -5.79 19.00 4.90
N ALA A 113 -4.64 18.56 5.40
CA ALA A 113 -3.34 19.14 5.04
C ALA A 113 -3.05 18.95 3.54
N PHE A 114 -3.24 17.76 2.99
CA PHE A 114 -2.95 17.46 1.59
C PHE A 114 -3.96 18.13 0.65
N LEU A 115 -5.24 18.15 1.01
CA LEU A 115 -6.27 18.88 0.26
C LEU A 115 -5.98 20.39 0.26
N GLY A 116 -5.58 20.95 1.39
CA GLY A 116 -5.14 22.35 1.50
C GLY A 116 -3.92 22.68 0.63
N MET A 117 -3.02 21.70 0.42
CA MET A 117 -1.87 21.80 -0.50
C MET A 117 -2.25 21.59 -1.96
N ARG A 118 -3.53 21.29 -2.27
CA ARG A 118 -4.05 21.04 -3.62
C ARG A 118 -3.30 19.92 -4.34
N VAL A 119 -3.10 18.80 -3.67
CA VAL A 119 -2.55 17.61 -4.33
C VAL A 119 -3.38 17.21 -5.55
N SER A 120 -2.77 16.56 -6.53
CA SER A 120 -3.45 16.11 -7.75
C SER A 120 -4.49 15.01 -7.46
N GLY A 121 -4.32 14.30 -6.34
CA GLY A 121 -5.24 13.31 -5.80
C GLY A 121 -4.65 12.62 -4.58
N LEU A 122 -5.43 11.74 -3.97
CA LEU A 122 -5.12 11.01 -2.74
C LEU A 122 -5.16 9.51 -2.98
N ILE A 123 -4.18 8.80 -2.47
CA ILE A 123 -4.17 7.34 -2.36
C ILE A 123 -4.22 7.02 -0.86
N LEU A 124 -5.23 6.27 -0.45
CA LEU A 124 -5.45 5.91 0.95
C LEU A 124 -5.25 4.42 1.13
N VAL A 125 -4.31 4.06 1.99
CA VAL A 125 -4.10 2.71 2.50
C VAL A 125 -4.53 2.76 3.96
N SER A 126 -5.84 2.70 4.22
CA SER A 126 -6.39 3.13 5.49
C SER A 126 -7.39 2.16 6.07
N HIS A 127 -7.30 1.98 7.40
CA HIS A 127 -8.27 1.28 8.24
C HIS A 127 -9.36 2.18 8.82
N ALA A 128 -9.22 3.50 8.76
CA ALA A 128 -9.98 4.40 9.61
C ALA A 128 -10.87 5.37 8.84
N LEU A 129 -11.20 5.06 7.57
CA LEU A 129 -12.16 5.87 6.82
C LEU A 129 -13.50 5.90 7.56
N ASN A 130 -13.68 6.97 8.31
CA ASN A 130 -14.90 7.27 9.04
C ASN A 130 -15.70 8.37 8.32
N ASP A 131 -16.91 8.64 8.82
CA ASP A 131 -17.80 9.67 8.27
C ASP A 131 -17.14 11.06 8.17
N LEU A 132 -16.19 11.38 9.05
CA LEU A 132 -15.45 12.64 9.01
C LEU A 132 -14.47 12.70 7.85
N ALA A 133 -13.77 11.62 7.56
CA ALA A 133 -12.87 11.51 6.42
C ALA A 133 -13.66 11.58 5.10
N ALA A 134 -14.79 10.86 5.01
CA ALA A 134 -15.68 10.90 3.86
C ALA A 134 -16.21 12.31 3.62
N ALA A 135 -16.66 13.02 4.67
CA ALA A 135 -17.15 14.38 4.56
C ALA A 135 -16.07 15.38 4.06
N GLU A 136 -14.80 15.22 4.48
CA GLU A 136 -13.70 16.04 3.97
C GLU A 136 -13.42 15.76 2.48
N ILE A 137 -13.42 14.49 2.07
CA ILE A 137 -13.23 14.10 0.67
C ILE A 137 -14.30 14.74 -0.21
N ASP A 138 -15.57 14.65 0.19
CA ASP A 138 -16.70 15.22 -0.53
C ASP A 138 -16.65 16.76 -0.60
N ALA A 139 -16.34 17.41 0.53
CA ALA A 139 -16.29 18.86 0.63
C ALA A 139 -15.25 19.50 -0.32
N TRP A 140 -14.15 18.81 -0.57
CA TRP A 140 -13.06 19.28 -1.44
C TRP A 140 -13.17 18.79 -2.88
N ASP A 141 -14.19 17.99 -3.21
CA ASP A 141 -14.30 17.36 -4.53
C ASP A 141 -12.99 16.62 -4.90
N ALA A 142 -12.40 15.90 -3.93
CA ALA A 142 -11.09 15.27 -4.07
C ALA A 142 -11.16 13.99 -4.91
N ARG A 143 -10.08 13.70 -5.64
CA ARG A 143 -9.89 12.39 -6.26
C ARG A 143 -9.24 11.46 -5.26
N VAL A 144 -9.91 10.38 -4.95
CA VAL A 144 -9.45 9.38 -4.00
C VAL A 144 -9.41 8.02 -4.65
N VAL A 145 -8.36 7.27 -4.39
CA VAL A 145 -8.23 5.85 -4.70
C VAL A 145 -7.88 5.12 -3.41
N LEU A 146 -8.67 4.12 -3.07
CA LEU A 146 -8.36 3.21 -1.98
C LEU A 146 -7.39 2.15 -2.49
N LEU A 147 -6.33 1.89 -1.74
CA LEU A 147 -5.32 0.91 -2.08
C LEU A 147 -5.19 -0.10 -0.95
N HIS A 148 -5.27 -1.40 -1.25
CA HIS A 148 -5.20 -2.52 -0.33
C HIS A 148 -6.50 -2.77 0.44
N GLU A 149 -7.20 -1.77 0.92
CA GLU A 149 -8.46 -1.91 1.66
C GLU A 149 -9.66 -1.40 0.87
N ARG A 150 -10.83 -1.95 1.17
CA ARG A 150 -12.11 -1.58 0.58
C ARG A 150 -13.19 -1.50 1.64
N PRO A 151 -13.32 -0.38 2.36
CA PRO A 151 -14.45 -0.19 3.26
C PRO A 151 -15.76 -0.20 2.48
N GLU A 152 -16.78 -0.91 3.00
CA GLU A 152 -18.11 -1.00 2.33
C GLU A 152 -18.83 0.36 2.23
N ALA A 153 -18.51 1.28 3.13
CA ALA A 153 -19.19 2.57 3.24
C ALA A 153 -18.83 3.58 2.13
N ILE A 154 -17.81 3.32 1.32
CA ILE A 154 -17.32 4.27 0.33
C ILE A 154 -17.50 3.70 -1.08
N ASP A 155 -18.26 4.43 -1.90
CA ASP A 155 -18.46 4.12 -3.34
C ASP A 155 -17.28 4.65 -4.19
N ASP A 156 -16.06 4.55 -3.67
CA ASP A 156 -14.85 5.05 -4.29
C ASP A 156 -14.13 3.98 -5.12
N VAL A 157 -13.15 4.42 -5.90
CA VAL A 157 -12.30 3.55 -6.71
C VAL A 157 -11.31 2.84 -5.80
N ALA A 158 -11.27 1.51 -5.88
CA ALA A 158 -10.38 0.70 -5.07
C ALA A 158 -9.50 -0.22 -5.92
N VAL A 159 -8.26 -0.39 -5.47
CA VAL A 159 -7.27 -1.35 -5.97
C VAL A 159 -6.91 -2.26 -4.82
N VAL A 160 -7.33 -3.52 -4.90
CA VAL A 160 -7.21 -4.51 -3.82
C VAL A 160 -6.63 -5.82 -4.31
N THR A 161 -6.24 -6.69 -3.40
CA THR A 161 -5.87 -8.08 -3.65
C THR A 161 -7.04 -9.02 -3.39
N ASP A 162 -6.95 -10.24 -3.90
CA ASP A 162 -7.80 -11.36 -3.49
C ASP A 162 -7.22 -11.95 -2.19
N ASP A 163 -7.48 -11.27 -1.08
CA ASP A 163 -6.91 -11.62 0.22
C ASP A 163 -7.54 -12.91 0.77
N LEU A 164 -8.85 -13.06 0.61
CA LEU A 164 -9.57 -14.28 1.00
C LEU A 164 -9.06 -15.49 0.23
N GLY A 165 -9.00 -15.41 -1.11
CA GLY A 165 -8.47 -16.49 -1.95
C GLY A 165 -7.02 -16.79 -1.69
N GLY A 166 -6.21 -15.76 -1.42
CA GLY A 166 -4.81 -15.91 -1.03
C GLY A 166 -4.63 -16.71 0.26
N ALA A 167 -5.39 -16.38 1.31
CA ALA A 167 -5.38 -17.12 2.57
C ALA A 167 -5.82 -18.57 2.40
N GLN A 168 -6.88 -18.81 1.60
CA GLN A 168 -7.28 -20.17 1.26
C GLN A 168 -6.15 -20.95 0.56
N LEU A 169 -5.40 -20.32 -0.37
CA LEU A 169 -4.27 -20.95 -1.04
C LEU A 169 -3.17 -21.37 -0.04
N ALA A 170 -2.80 -20.49 0.90
CA ALA A 170 -1.79 -20.78 1.91
C ALA A 170 -2.21 -21.96 2.81
N VAL A 171 -3.45 -21.94 3.29
CA VAL A 171 -3.96 -22.97 4.20
C VAL A 171 -4.14 -24.32 3.49
N ARG A 172 -4.72 -24.34 2.29
CA ARG A 172 -4.83 -25.58 1.48
C ARG A 172 -3.43 -26.17 1.21
N HIS A 173 -2.46 -25.33 0.86
CA HIS A 173 -1.09 -25.79 0.64
C HIS A 173 -0.50 -26.50 1.88
N LEU A 174 -0.70 -25.96 3.08
CA LEU A 174 -0.28 -26.63 4.31
C LEU A 174 -1.03 -27.96 4.52
N LEU A 175 -2.34 -27.99 4.29
CA LEU A 175 -3.12 -29.23 4.39
C LEU A 175 -2.70 -30.29 3.36
N GLU A 176 -2.33 -29.91 2.14
CA GLU A 176 -1.82 -30.78 1.09
C GLU A 176 -0.46 -31.39 1.45
N HIS A 177 0.35 -30.74 2.32
CA HIS A 177 1.55 -31.32 2.91
C HIS A 177 1.25 -32.39 3.98
N GLY A 178 -0.03 -32.63 4.32
CA GLY A 178 -0.46 -33.66 5.23
C GLY A 178 -0.55 -33.23 6.70
N TYR A 179 -0.47 -31.93 6.99
CA TYR A 179 -0.69 -31.46 8.35
C TYR A 179 -2.18 -31.64 8.73
N GLU A 180 -2.43 -32.19 9.91
CA GLU A 180 -3.79 -32.56 10.36
C GLU A 180 -4.73 -31.35 10.48
N TYR A 181 -4.18 -30.20 10.82
CA TYR A 181 -4.88 -28.93 10.87
C TYR A 181 -3.90 -27.77 10.81
N VAL A 182 -4.43 -26.61 10.51
CA VAL A 182 -3.67 -25.33 10.49
C VAL A 182 -4.28 -24.40 11.52
N ALA A 183 -3.49 -23.94 12.49
CA ALA A 183 -3.87 -22.84 13.35
C ALA A 183 -3.69 -21.49 12.63
N CYS A 184 -4.43 -20.47 13.05
CA CYS A 184 -4.30 -19.11 12.52
C CYS A 184 -3.76 -18.18 13.60
N VAL A 185 -2.74 -17.39 13.26
CA VAL A 185 -2.29 -16.23 14.04
C VAL A 185 -2.66 -14.98 13.25
N GLY A 186 -3.64 -14.22 13.73
CA GLY A 186 -4.13 -13.05 13.03
C GLY A 186 -5.39 -12.49 13.66
N GLY A 187 -5.84 -11.37 13.13
CA GLY A 187 -6.97 -10.66 13.69
C GLY A 187 -6.61 -9.88 14.96
N THR A 188 -7.53 -9.04 15.38
CA THR A 188 -7.55 -8.41 16.70
C THR A 188 -8.98 -8.50 17.21
N ALA A 189 -9.17 -8.54 18.54
CA ALA A 189 -10.49 -8.54 19.17
C ALA A 189 -11.31 -7.27 18.88
N GLU A 190 -10.67 -6.22 18.40
CA GLU A 190 -11.31 -4.97 18.00
C GLU A 190 -11.96 -5.18 16.63
N THR A 191 -13.26 -5.14 16.62
CA THR A 191 -14.25 -5.30 15.56
C THR A 191 -13.68 -5.34 14.13
N PRO A 192 -13.79 -6.48 13.43
CA PRO A 192 -13.41 -6.55 12.02
C PRO A 192 -14.30 -5.61 11.23
N ALA A 193 -13.71 -4.58 10.64
CA ALA A 193 -14.40 -3.79 9.63
C ALA A 193 -14.57 -4.67 8.38
N VAL A 194 -15.75 -4.69 7.81
CA VAL A 194 -15.99 -5.39 6.53
C VAL A 194 -15.11 -4.75 5.46
N GLY A 195 -14.34 -5.59 4.75
CA GLY A 195 -13.35 -5.12 3.75
C GLY A 195 -11.95 -4.85 4.33
N ASP A 196 -11.72 -5.19 5.60
CA ASP A 196 -10.40 -5.29 6.19
C ASP A 196 -9.68 -6.53 5.65
N PRO A 197 -8.50 -6.39 5.00
CA PRO A 197 -7.75 -7.51 4.44
C PRO A 197 -7.48 -8.62 5.44
N VAL A 198 -7.24 -8.27 6.69
CA VAL A 198 -6.93 -9.27 7.73
C VAL A 198 -8.17 -10.06 8.15
N SER A 199 -9.35 -9.44 8.14
CA SER A 199 -10.61 -10.17 8.29
C SER A 199 -10.81 -11.17 7.15
N ASP A 200 -10.45 -10.79 5.92
CA ASP A 200 -10.48 -11.68 4.76
C ASP A 200 -9.45 -12.82 4.87
N HIS A 201 -8.27 -12.58 5.47
CA HIS A 201 -7.29 -13.64 5.75
C HIS A 201 -7.83 -14.67 6.74
N VAL A 202 -8.42 -14.24 7.84
CA VAL A 202 -9.02 -15.14 8.85
C VAL A 202 -10.21 -15.90 8.26
N GLU A 203 -11.05 -15.24 7.46
CA GLU A 203 -12.16 -15.88 6.79
C GLU A 203 -11.69 -16.90 5.73
N GLY A 204 -10.66 -16.59 4.96
CA GLY A 204 -10.03 -17.50 4.01
C GLY A 204 -9.47 -18.75 4.70
N TRP A 205 -8.81 -18.58 5.85
CA TRP A 205 -8.37 -19.70 6.68
C TRP A 205 -9.57 -20.56 7.15
N ARG A 206 -10.64 -19.95 7.67
CA ARG A 206 -11.84 -20.69 8.10
C ARG A 206 -12.42 -21.52 6.95
N ARG A 207 -12.60 -20.91 5.78
CA ARG A 207 -13.16 -21.60 4.61
C ARG A 207 -12.31 -22.79 4.17
N ALA A 208 -10.99 -22.65 4.12
CA ALA A 208 -10.11 -23.75 3.75
C ALA A 208 -10.17 -24.92 4.76
N MET A 209 -10.27 -24.61 6.05
CA MET A 209 -10.45 -25.62 7.11
C MET A 209 -11.81 -26.30 7.01
N ASP A 210 -12.89 -25.53 6.82
CA ASP A 210 -14.25 -26.05 6.68
C ASP A 210 -14.40 -26.96 5.44
N GLU A 211 -13.81 -26.57 4.30
CA GLU A 211 -13.77 -27.38 3.08
C GLU A 211 -13.06 -28.74 3.29
N ALA A 212 -12.07 -28.75 4.18
CA ALA A 212 -11.38 -29.98 4.58
C ALA A 212 -12.12 -30.78 5.67
N GLY A 213 -13.24 -30.28 6.18
CA GLY A 213 -13.99 -30.88 7.28
C GLY A 213 -13.32 -30.77 8.64
N ILE A 214 -12.43 -29.77 8.82
CA ILE A 214 -11.61 -29.59 10.02
C ILE A 214 -12.15 -28.41 10.83
N SER A 215 -12.44 -28.64 12.14
CA SER A 215 -12.94 -27.59 13.03
C SER A 215 -11.89 -26.50 13.23
N THR A 216 -12.33 -25.25 13.29
CA THR A 216 -11.50 -24.07 13.61
C THR A 216 -11.59 -23.65 15.09
N GLU A 217 -12.42 -24.33 15.88
CA GLU A 217 -12.64 -24.00 17.28
C GLU A 217 -11.34 -24.09 18.11
N GLY A 218 -11.01 -23.00 18.83
CA GLY A 218 -9.79 -22.91 19.64
C GLY A 218 -8.47 -22.83 18.85
N ARG A 219 -8.53 -22.56 17.52
CA ARG A 219 -7.35 -22.53 16.64
C ARG A 219 -7.04 -21.17 16.04
N LEU A 220 -7.80 -20.15 16.41
CA LEU A 220 -7.48 -18.74 16.10
C LEU A 220 -6.81 -18.10 17.32
N PHE A 221 -5.64 -17.53 17.10
CA PHE A 221 -4.85 -16.81 18.09
C PHE A 221 -4.72 -15.37 17.65
N GLU A 222 -5.39 -14.48 18.37
CA GLU A 222 -5.39 -13.06 18.05
C GLU A 222 -4.04 -12.43 18.40
N ALA A 223 -3.47 -11.72 17.43
CA ALA A 223 -2.19 -11.01 17.57
C ALA A 223 -2.20 -9.70 16.80
N PRO A 224 -1.69 -8.60 17.38
CA PRO A 224 -1.42 -7.38 16.64
C PRO A 224 -0.50 -7.64 15.42
N TYR A 225 -0.61 -6.80 14.39
CA TYR A 225 0.08 -6.97 13.10
C TYR A 225 1.57 -6.60 13.15
N ASN A 226 2.28 -7.03 14.18
CA ASN A 226 3.70 -6.81 14.32
C ASN A 226 4.43 -8.03 14.90
N ARG A 227 5.71 -8.15 14.57
CA ARG A 227 6.54 -9.30 14.94
C ARG A 227 6.78 -9.46 16.44
N TYR A 228 6.73 -8.37 17.20
CA TYR A 228 7.04 -8.41 18.64
C TYR A 228 5.91 -9.03 19.45
N ASP A 229 4.68 -8.60 19.18
CA ASP A 229 3.50 -9.16 19.84
C ASP A 229 3.23 -10.58 19.37
N ALA A 230 3.37 -10.84 18.06
CA ALA A 230 3.27 -12.19 17.51
C ALA A 230 4.31 -13.14 18.12
N TYR A 231 5.56 -12.69 18.33
CA TYR A 231 6.57 -13.47 19.02
C TYR A 231 6.16 -13.83 20.46
N ARG A 232 5.62 -12.89 21.24
CA ARG A 232 5.16 -13.15 22.60
C ARG A 232 4.02 -14.15 22.64
N ILE A 233 3.02 -13.98 21.79
CA ILE A 233 1.88 -14.89 21.67
C ILE A 233 2.35 -16.27 21.20
N ALA A 234 3.28 -16.32 20.25
CA ALA A 234 3.84 -17.58 19.75
C ALA A 234 4.63 -18.34 20.82
N LEU A 235 5.33 -17.67 21.75
CA LEU A 235 5.98 -18.34 22.88
C LEU A 235 4.96 -19.11 23.73
N GLU A 236 3.83 -18.48 24.04
CA GLU A 236 2.75 -19.13 24.81
C GLU A 236 2.12 -20.29 24.03
N LEU A 237 1.75 -20.04 22.75
CA LEU A 237 1.17 -21.02 21.86
C LEU A 237 2.05 -22.28 21.69
N LEU A 238 3.34 -22.05 21.43
CA LEU A 238 4.27 -23.14 21.08
C LEU A 238 4.83 -23.89 22.30
N SER A 239 4.78 -23.30 23.50
CA SER A 239 5.17 -23.96 24.75
C SER A 239 4.08 -24.85 25.32
N GLY A 240 2.86 -24.70 24.84
CA GLY A 240 1.71 -25.49 25.34
C GLY A 240 1.73 -26.95 24.93
N PRO A 241 0.94 -27.82 25.63
CA PRO A 241 0.86 -29.24 25.31
C PRO A 241 0.17 -29.51 23.96
N ASN A 242 -0.62 -28.59 23.45
CA ASN A 242 -1.39 -28.70 22.20
C ASN A 242 -0.78 -27.85 21.09
N ARG A 243 0.54 -27.90 20.93
CA ARG A 243 1.23 -27.19 19.87
C ARG A 243 0.66 -27.57 18.50
N PRO A 244 0.27 -26.59 17.64
CA PRO A 244 -0.22 -26.88 16.30
C PRO A 244 0.89 -27.45 15.41
N PRO A 245 0.57 -28.39 14.50
CA PRO A 245 1.53 -28.90 13.53
C PRO A 245 1.83 -27.91 12.40
N ALA A 246 0.90 -27.00 12.12
CA ALA A 246 1.06 -25.96 11.13
C ALA A 246 0.35 -24.67 11.57
N VAL A 247 0.92 -23.51 11.19
CA VAL A 247 0.37 -22.18 11.48
C VAL A 247 0.37 -21.34 10.22
N PHE A 248 -0.76 -20.75 9.93
CA PHE A 248 -0.91 -19.63 9.00
C PHE A 248 -0.94 -18.33 9.79
N CYS A 249 -0.06 -17.40 9.43
CA CYS A 249 -0.05 -16.05 9.99
C CYS A 249 -0.63 -15.06 8.97
N SER A 250 -1.51 -14.17 9.42
CA SER A 250 -2.16 -13.19 8.54
C SER A 250 -1.20 -12.18 7.90
N THR A 251 0.02 -12.06 8.45
CA THR A 251 1.09 -11.25 7.85
C THR A 251 2.45 -11.94 7.99
N ASP A 252 3.37 -11.64 7.10
CA ASP A 252 4.76 -12.11 7.19
C ASP A 252 5.46 -11.58 8.44
N ASP A 253 5.09 -10.37 8.87
CA ASP A 253 5.67 -9.78 10.08
C ASP A 253 5.33 -10.61 11.33
N GLN A 254 4.08 -11.08 11.43
CA GLN A 254 3.65 -12.04 12.46
C GLN A 254 4.36 -13.39 12.32
N ALA A 255 4.47 -13.91 11.09
CA ALA A 255 5.15 -15.19 10.82
C ALA A 255 6.63 -15.15 11.22
N ILE A 256 7.33 -14.05 10.97
CA ILE A 256 8.72 -13.85 11.39
C ILE A 256 8.84 -13.85 12.92
N GLY A 257 7.89 -13.23 13.61
CA GLY A 257 7.79 -13.30 15.08
C GLY A 257 7.62 -14.72 15.58
N LEU A 258 6.74 -15.48 14.94
CA LEU A 258 6.49 -16.90 15.27
C LEU A 258 7.71 -17.77 15.00
N LEU A 259 8.40 -17.60 13.86
CA LEU A 259 9.65 -18.31 13.56
C LEU A 259 10.74 -18.02 14.61
N ARG A 260 10.81 -16.78 15.10
CA ARG A 260 11.74 -16.41 16.19
C ARG A 260 11.42 -17.14 17.49
N ALA A 261 10.13 -17.27 17.84
CA ALA A 261 9.70 -18.04 19.01
C ALA A 261 10.00 -19.54 18.86
N ALA A 262 9.70 -20.13 17.70
CA ALA A 262 10.02 -21.52 17.40
C ALA A 262 11.51 -21.82 17.57
N ARG A 263 12.37 -20.95 17.04
CA ARG A 263 13.83 -21.08 17.18
C ARG A 263 14.29 -21.02 18.64
N GLU A 264 13.71 -20.13 19.45
CA GLU A 264 14.03 -20.02 20.87
C GLU A 264 13.66 -21.28 21.65
N LEU A 265 12.50 -21.85 21.33
CA LEU A 265 11.99 -23.10 21.89
C LEU A 265 12.65 -24.35 21.27
N ARG A 266 13.57 -24.19 20.31
CA ARG A 266 14.25 -25.26 19.59
C ARG A 266 13.30 -26.20 18.83
N ILE A 267 12.20 -25.66 18.34
CA ILE A 267 11.23 -26.35 17.50
C ILE A 267 11.75 -26.35 16.05
N ASP A 268 11.82 -27.52 15.45
CA ASP A 268 12.27 -27.66 14.06
C ASP A 268 11.17 -27.20 13.09
N VAL A 269 11.51 -26.25 12.22
CA VAL A 269 10.65 -25.76 11.15
C VAL A 269 11.28 -26.16 9.81
N PRO A 270 10.61 -26.98 8.99
CA PRO A 270 9.21 -27.41 9.06
C PRO A 270 8.96 -28.74 9.78
N GLY A 271 9.98 -29.46 10.30
CA GLY A 271 9.86 -30.83 10.76
C GLY A 271 8.86 -31.06 11.89
N GLU A 272 8.72 -30.12 12.81
CA GLU A 272 7.79 -30.17 13.94
C GLU A 272 6.68 -29.10 13.84
N LEU A 273 6.90 -28.06 13.04
CA LEU A 273 5.98 -26.95 12.88
C LEU A 273 6.12 -26.36 11.49
N ALA A 274 5.09 -26.42 10.67
CA ALA A 274 5.06 -25.69 9.42
C ALA A 274 4.52 -24.25 9.60
N VAL A 275 5.04 -23.31 8.82
CA VAL A 275 4.63 -21.91 8.90
C VAL A 275 4.42 -21.34 7.49
N ALA A 276 3.28 -20.64 7.31
CA ALA A 276 3.01 -19.81 6.15
C ALA A 276 2.60 -18.41 6.59
N GLY A 277 3.01 -17.41 5.83
CA GLY A 277 2.65 -16.00 6.04
C GLY A 277 1.80 -15.45 4.91
N PHE A 278 1.70 -14.12 4.90
CA PHE A 278 1.03 -13.32 3.87
C PHE A 278 1.81 -12.02 3.66
N ASP A 279 1.89 -11.51 2.43
CA ASP A 279 2.47 -10.26 1.94
C ASP A 279 3.68 -10.43 1.00
N ASP A 280 4.51 -11.43 1.18
CA ASP A 280 5.81 -11.61 0.51
C ASP A 280 6.72 -10.38 0.66
N ILE A 281 6.89 -9.93 1.91
CA ILE A 281 7.89 -8.89 2.23
C ILE A 281 9.30 -9.43 1.97
N LYS A 282 10.28 -8.54 1.73
CA LYS A 282 11.66 -8.95 1.42
C LYS A 282 12.30 -9.81 2.51
N GLU A 283 11.95 -9.55 3.76
CA GLU A 283 12.42 -10.29 4.92
C GLU A 283 11.94 -11.75 4.92
N ALA A 284 10.79 -12.06 4.30
CA ALA A 284 10.28 -13.42 4.21
C ALA A 284 11.26 -14.38 3.50
N ALA A 285 11.95 -13.90 2.46
CA ALA A 285 12.96 -14.67 1.75
C ALA A 285 14.26 -14.86 2.56
N LEU A 286 14.52 -13.98 3.53
CA LEU A 286 15.73 -13.97 4.37
C LEU A 286 15.48 -14.59 5.76
N ALA A 287 14.24 -14.97 6.07
CA ALA A 287 13.91 -15.67 7.30
C ALA A 287 14.63 -17.03 7.39
N ASP A 288 14.74 -17.57 8.58
CA ASP A 288 15.39 -18.86 8.82
C ASP A 288 14.42 -19.81 9.57
N PRO A 289 13.84 -20.79 8.83
CA PRO A 289 13.94 -21.02 7.38
C PRO A 289 13.23 -19.96 6.53
N PRO A 290 13.55 -19.82 5.22
CA PRO A 290 12.84 -18.94 4.31
C PRO A 290 11.33 -19.20 4.34
N LEU A 291 10.54 -18.12 4.50
CA LEU A 291 9.12 -18.17 4.79
C LEU A 291 8.28 -18.38 3.52
N THR A 292 7.48 -19.43 3.49
CA THR A 292 6.38 -19.61 2.54
C THR A 292 5.30 -18.57 2.81
N THR A 293 4.83 -17.91 1.76
CA THR A 293 3.91 -16.78 1.90
C THR A 293 3.01 -16.58 0.69
N ILE A 294 2.09 -15.68 0.78
CA ILE A 294 1.24 -15.21 -0.32
C ILE A 294 1.76 -13.86 -0.81
N ALA A 295 1.91 -13.73 -2.12
CA ALA A 295 2.34 -12.51 -2.79
C ALA A 295 1.25 -11.90 -3.64
N SER A 296 1.23 -10.57 -3.69
CA SER A 296 0.52 -9.75 -4.68
C SER A 296 1.50 -8.94 -5.52
N ASP A 297 1.09 -8.51 -6.73
CA ASP A 297 1.92 -7.59 -7.54
C ASP A 297 1.75 -6.15 -7.06
N ARG A 298 2.43 -5.79 -5.95
CA ARG A 298 2.40 -4.44 -5.38
C ARG A 298 2.78 -3.36 -6.39
N SER A 299 3.71 -3.65 -7.30
CA SER A 299 4.12 -2.69 -8.33
C SER A 299 3.02 -2.44 -9.34
N ALA A 300 2.29 -3.47 -9.78
CA ALA A 300 1.15 -3.32 -10.68
C ALA A 300 -0.02 -2.61 -9.97
N MET A 301 -0.28 -2.94 -8.70
CA MET A 301 -1.29 -2.27 -7.88
C MET A 301 -0.98 -0.78 -7.73
N ALA A 302 0.25 -0.43 -7.38
CA ALA A 302 0.69 0.97 -7.24
C ALA A 302 0.55 1.75 -8.55
N ARG A 303 0.98 1.16 -9.69
CA ARG A 303 0.77 1.78 -11.01
C ARG A 303 -0.71 2.00 -11.30
N ALA A 304 -1.55 1.00 -11.02
CA ALA A 304 -2.99 1.13 -11.23
C ALA A 304 -3.60 2.24 -10.36
N ALA A 305 -3.21 2.34 -9.10
CA ALA A 305 -3.69 3.37 -8.18
C ALA A 305 -3.25 4.78 -8.63
N VAL A 306 -1.98 4.93 -9.05
CA VAL A 306 -1.46 6.20 -9.56
C VAL A 306 -2.13 6.61 -10.87
N ASP A 307 -2.34 5.68 -11.80
CA ASP A 307 -3.04 5.96 -13.05
C ASP A 307 -4.48 6.39 -12.80
N LEU A 308 -5.19 5.69 -11.91
CA LEU A 308 -6.56 6.01 -11.55
C LEU A 308 -6.67 7.38 -10.87
N VAL A 309 -5.82 7.69 -9.91
CA VAL A 309 -5.88 8.96 -9.17
C VAL A 309 -5.54 10.16 -10.06
N LEU A 310 -4.81 9.96 -11.15
CA LEU A 310 -4.45 10.99 -12.14
C LEU A 310 -5.46 11.09 -13.29
N ASP A 311 -6.37 10.12 -13.44
CA ASP A 311 -7.37 10.12 -14.51
C ASP A 311 -8.44 11.20 -14.28
N ASP A 312 -8.58 12.13 -15.21
CA ASP A 312 -9.59 13.19 -15.18
C ASP A 312 -11.03 12.64 -15.32
N GLY A 313 -11.19 11.43 -15.87
CA GLY A 313 -12.47 10.75 -16.03
C GLY A 313 -12.94 9.96 -14.81
N LEU A 314 -12.15 9.86 -13.74
CA LEU A 314 -12.44 9.02 -12.58
C LEU A 314 -13.81 9.29 -11.92
N ARG A 315 -14.35 10.50 -12.07
CA ARG A 315 -15.65 10.93 -11.52
C ARG A 315 -16.85 10.71 -12.44
N VAL A 316 -16.60 10.28 -13.68
CA VAL A 316 -17.68 10.01 -14.63
C VAL A 316 -18.28 8.65 -14.28
N ALA A 317 -19.59 8.63 -14.03
CA ALA A 317 -20.40 7.51 -13.59
C ALA A 317 -20.09 6.19 -14.35
N GLY A 318 -19.31 5.32 -13.70
CA GLY A 318 -19.16 3.92 -14.05
C GLY A 318 -19.93 3.03 -13.06
N SER A 319 -20.18 1.77 -13.42
CA SER A 319 -20.75 0.81 -12.48
C SER A 319 -19.77 0.51 -11.33
N ARG A 320 -20.27 0.13 -10.14
CA ARG A 320 -19.44 -0.26 -8.97
C ARG A 320 -18.38 -1.31 -9.32
N ARG A 321 -18.64 -2.17 -10.32
CA ARG A 321 -17.68 -3.18 -10.83
C ARG A 321 -16.49 -2.58 -11.58
N GLU A 322 -16.66 -1.47 -12.28
CA GLU A 322 -15.59 -0.81 -13.06
C GLU A 322 -14.64 0.00 -12.16
N ARG A 323 -15.06 0.27 -10.92
CA ARG A 323 -14.28 1.03 -9.93
C ARG A 323 -13.43 0.13 -9.02
N LEU A 324 -13.64 -1.18 -9.03
CA LEU A 324 -12.87 -2.15 -8.25
C LEU A 324 -11.90 -2.92 -9.13
N LYS A 325 -10.60 -2.75 -8.89
CA LYS A 325 -9.55 -3.57 -9.49
C LYS A 325 -9.03 -4.57 -8.48
N VAL A 326 -9.32 -5.85 -8.70
CA VAL A 326 -8.83 -6.94 -7.87
C VAL A 326 -7.60 -7.55 -8.54
N PHE A 327 -6.49 -7.61 -7.82
CA PHE A 327 -5.26 -8.27 -8.25
C PHE A 327 -5.20 -9.67 -7.64
N PRO A 328 -4.77 -10.69 -8.42
CA PRO A 328 -4.69 -12.04 -7.91
C PRO A 328 -3.58 -12.19 -6.88
N SER A 329 -3.85 -12.97 -5.85
CA SER A 329 -2.85 -13.47 -4.92
C SER A 329 -2.22 -14.76 -5.45
N ARG A 330 -0.94 -14.99 -5.15
CA ARG A 330 -0.21 -16.19 -5.54
C ARG A 330 0.61 -16.75 -4.38
N LEU A 331 0.67 -18.05 -4.28
CA LEU A 331 1.54 -18.72 -3.32
C LEU A 331 3.02 -18.61 -3.77
N VAL A 332 3.88 -18.33 -2.81
CA VAL A 332 5.34 -18.34 -2.95
C VAL A 332 5.88 -19.42 -1.99
N PRO A 333 5.97 -20.67 -2.44
CA PRO A 333 6.45 -21.75 -1.58
C PRO A 333 7.95 -21.56 -1.28
N ARG A 334 8.30 -21.76 -0.01
CA ARG A 334 9.67 -21.75 0.51
C ARG A 334 9.81 -22.87 1.56
N ARG A 335 10.90 -22.85 2.32
CA ARG A 335 11.24 -23.98 3.19
C ARG A 335 10.40 -24.12 4.46
N SER A 336 9.76 -23.05 4.93
CA SER A 336 9.03 -23.07 6.21
C SER A 336 7.77 -23.94 6.23
N CYS A 337 7.27 -24.39 5.07
CA CYS A 337 6.11 -25.29 4.96
C CYS A 337 6.51 -26.75 4.62
N GLY A 338 7.76 -27.03 4.35
CA GLY A 338 8.25 -28.33 3.89
C GLY A 338 8.53 -28.42 2.39
N CYS A 339 8.34 -27.34 1.63
CA CYS A 339 8.83 -27.28 0.24
C CYS A 339 10.35 -27.20 0.17
N ALA A 340 10.93 -27.66 -0.96
CA ALA A 340 12.37 -27.67 -1.20
C ALA A 340 12.93 -26.26 -1.51
#